data_62eeb9ff93ba643cfafe92dab113d59a
#
_entry.id   62eeb9ff93ba643cfafe92dab113d59a
#
_cell.length_a   1.000
_cell.length_b   1.000
_cell.length_c   1.000
_cell.angle_alpha   90.00
_cell.angle_beta   90.00
_cell.angle_gamma   90.00
#
_symmetry.space_group_name_H-M   'P 1'
#
loop_
_entity.id
_entity.type
_entity.pdbx_description
1 polymer ?
#
loop_
_entity_poly.entity_id
_entity_poly.type
_entity_poly.pdbx_seq_one_letter_code
_entity_poly.pdbx_strand_id
1 'polypeptide(L)'
;MLSSDVSAAFDPLYADAFEKKNTAYFGRGLVFNKFTGSRGKNNSNDANAEYIAKVRQVLDNNEVGFQTAEMGRVDLGGGGTIAYIMANYGMEVIDSGVAVLSMHAPWEVTSKADVYEAYRGYKSFLRNI
;
A
#
# COMPACT_ATOMS: atom_id res chain seq x y z
N MET A 1 2.91 -11.83 -5.55
CA MET A 1 3.77 -11.46 -4.39
C MET A 1 3.22 -10.23 -3.71
N LEU A 2 3.19 -10.17 -2.37
CA LEU A 2 3.01 -8.92 -1.64
C LEU A 2 4.39 -8.32 -1.35
N SER A 3 4.61 -7.10 -1.79
CA SER A 3 5.79 -6.30 -1.43
C SER A 3 5.45 -5.54 -0.15
N SER A 4 6.00 -6.01 0.97
CA SER A 4 5.67 -5.43 2.28
C SER A 4 6.46 -4.14 2.50
N ASP A 5 5.80 -3.03 2.29
CA ASP A 5 6.33 -1.69 2.49
C ASP A 5 5.24 -0.76 3.05
N VAL A 6 5.62 0.23 3.84
CA VAL A 6 4.68 1.19 4.41
C VAL A 6 4.12 2.14 3.36
N SER A 7 2.96 2.71 3.64
CA SER A 7 2.31 3.70 2.77
C SER A 7 2.12 5.02 3.50
N ALA A 8 2.21 6.14 2.80
CA ALA A 8 1.99 7.45 3.40
C ALA A 8 0.51 7.61 3.79
N ALA A 9 0.25 7.87 5.07
CA ALA A 9 -1.06 8.25 5.55
C ALA A 9 -1.39 9.70 5.17
N PHE A 10 -2.66 9.99 4.97
CA PHE A 10 -3.10 11.38 4.79
C PHE A 10 -2.66 12.23 5.97
N ASP A 11 -1.88 13.25 5.65
CA ASP A 11 -1.42 14.25 6.63
C ASP A 11 -2.18 15.56 6.43
N PRO A 12 -3.01 15.98 7.39
CA PRO A 12 -3.77 17.23 7.29
C PRO A 12 -2.89 18.48 7.25
N LEU A 13 -1.65 18.42 7.74
CA LEU A 13 -0.71 19.54 7.68
C LEU A 13 -0.10 19.71 6.28
N TYR A 14 -0.15 18.68 5.45
CA TYR A 14 0.35 18.66 4.08
C TYR A 14 -0.71 18.17 3.09
N ALA A 15 -1.96 18.56 3.32
CA ALA A 15 -3.13 18.06 2.59
C ALA A 15 -2.99 18.19 1.05
N ASP A 16 -2.29 19.22 0.56
CA ASP A 16 -2.09 19.45 -0.87
C ASP A 16 -1.15 18.43 -1.53
N ALA A 17 -0.37 17.70 -0.74
CA ALA A 17 0.47 16.61 -1.24
C ALA A 17 -0.31 15.32 -1.52
N PHE A 18 -1.59 15.27 -1.16
CA PHE A 18 -2.42 14.07 -1.26
C PHE A 18 -3.65 14.27 -2.16
N GLU A 19 -4.05 13.20 -2.84
CA GLU A 19 -5.38 13.10 -3.44
C GLU A 19 -6.33 12.45 -2.41
N LYS A 20 -7.21 13.25 -1.81
CA LYS A 20 -8.05 12.82 -0.67
C LYS A 20 -8.93 11.60 -0.94
N LYS A 21 -9.28 11.36 -2.22
CA LYS A 21 -10.10 10.20 -2.61
C LYS A 21 -9.28 8.94 -2.83
N ASN A 22 -7.96 9.07 -2.88
CA ASN A 22 -7.06 7.97 -3.18
C ASN A 22 -5.82 7.99 -2.27
N THR A 23 -6.03 8.13 -0.99
CA THR A 23 -4.98 8.15 0.03
C THR A 23 -5.32 7.23 1.19
N ALA A 24 -4.30 6.77 1.89
CA ALA A 24 -4.46 5.91 3.06
C ALA A 24 -4.86 6.72 4.31
N TYR A 25 -5.71 6.14 5.12
CA TYR A 25 -6.12 6.70 6.42
C TYR A 25 -5.87 5.69 7.53
N PHE A 26 -5.54 6.18 8.71
CA PHE A 26 -5.44 5.34 9.91
C PHE A 26 -6.76 4.68 10.25
N GLY A 27 -6.69 3.47 10.78
CA GLY A 27 -7.84 2.69 11.22
C GLY A 27 -8.65 2.05 10.10
N ARG A 28 -8.12 2.02 8.89
CA ARG A 28 -8.77 1.38 7.73
C ARG A 28 -8.10 0.09 7.27
N GLY A 29 -7.18 -0.42 8.07
CA GLY A 29 -6.54 -1.71 7.82
C GLY A 29 -5.34 -1.64 6.89
N LEU A 30 -5.03 -2.79 6.30
CA LEU A 30 -3.91 -2.99 5.39
C LEU A 30 -4.04 -2.12 4.14
N VAL A 31 -2.98 -1.42 3.76
CA VAL A 31 -2.98 -0.56 2.57
C VAL A 31 -2.40 -1.31 1.38
N PHE A 32 -3.08 -1.26 0.25
CA PHE A 32 -2.55 -1.69 -1.04
C PHE A 32 -2.32 -0.50 -1.94
N ASN A 33 -1.10 -0.33 -2.43
CA ASN A 33 -0.79 0.65 -3.45
C ASN A 33 -0.77 -0.06 -4.81
N LYS A 34 -1.82 0.16 -5.59
CA LYS A 34 -1.93 -0.43 -6.93
C LYS A 34 -0.83 0.10 -7.84
N PHE A 35 -0.61 1.39 -7.80
CA PHE A 35 0.44 2.06 -8.54
C PHE A 35 1.46 2.65 -7.57
N THR A 36 2.73 2.38 -7.83
CA THR A 36 3.85 3.02 -7.15
C THR A 36 4.82 3.55 -8.18
N GLY A 37 5.38 4.71 -7.93
CA GLY A 37 6.33 5.34 -8.81
C GLY A 37 6.61 6.76 -8.35
N SER A 38 7.81 7.23 -8.62
CA SER A 38 8.27 8.56 -8.22
C SER A 38 8.45 9.43 -9.46
N ARG A 39 8.01 10.69 -9.39
CA ARG A 39 8.32 11.75 -10.36
C ARG A 39 8.28 11.28 -11.82
N GLY A 40 7.11 11.03 -12.36
CA GLY A 40 6.95 10.59 -13.75
C GLY A 40 7.24 9.10 -13.94
N LYS A 41 6.92 8.30 -12.94
CA LYS A 41 6.88 6.83 -13.01
C LYS A 41 8.23 6.12 -13.04
N ASN A 42 9.28 6.73 -12.49
CA ASN A 42 10.55 6.07 -12.27
C ASN A 42 10.40 4.89 -11.30
N ASN A 43 10.94 3.73 -11.67
CA ASN A 43 10.86 2.52 -10.85
C ASN A 43 9.42 2.20 -10.41
N SER A 44 8.49 2.33 -11.36
CA SER A 44 7.08 2.13 -11.09
C SER A 44 6.69 0.65 -11.14
N ASN A 45 5.68 0.31 -10.37
CA ASN A 45 4.90 -0.91 -10.49
C ASN A 45 3.42 -0.54 -10.60
N ASP A 46 2.72 -1.13 -11.54
CA ASP A 46 1.27 -1.02 -11.68
C ASP A 46 0.67 -2.42 -11.55
N ALA A 47 0.13 -2.73 -10.38
CA ALA A 47 -0.34 -4.07 -10.07
C ALA A 47 -1.51 -4.48 -11.00
N ASN A 48 -1.44 -5.72 -11.49
CA ASN A 48 -2.42 -6.30 -12.38
C ASN A 48 -3.79 -6.44 -11.70
N ALA A 49 -4.86 -6.09 -12.38
CA ALA A 49 -6.22 -6.09 -11.83
C ALA A 49 -6.71 -7.49 -11.43
N GLU A 50 -6.37 -8.51 -12.21
CA GLU A 50 -6.71 -9.90 -11.92
C GLU A 50 -6.00 -10.41 -10.66
N TYR A 51 -4.75 -9.99 -10.47
CA TYR A 51 -4.02 -10.30 -9.24
C TYR A 51 -4.62 -9.60 -8.03
N ILE A 52 -4.97 -8.31 -8.17
CA ILE A 52 -5.68 -7.56 -7.12
C ILE A 52 -7.00 -8.25 -6.75
N ALA A 53 -7.76 -8.72 -7.73
CA ALA A 53 -9.02 -9.42 -7.47
C ALA A 53 -8.81 -10.69 -6.64
N LYS A 54 -7.77 -11.47 -6.92
CA LYS A 54 -7.41 -12.66 -6.11
C LYS A 54 -7.01 -12.29 -4.69
N VAL A 55 -6.17 -11.26 -4.53
CA VAL A 55 -5.75 -10.80 -3.20
C VAL A 55 -6.97 -10.32 -2.40
N ARG A 56 -7.83 -9.51 -3.00
CA ARG A 56 -9.06 -9.04 -2.36
C ARG A 56 -9.95 -10.20 -1.93
N GLN A 57 -10.17 -11.17 -2.80
CA GLN A 57 -10.98 -12.35 -2.47
C GLN A 57 -10.44 -13.09 -1.22
N VAL A 58 -9.11 -13.24 -1.12
CA VAL A 58 -8.50 -13.86 0.06
C VAL A 58 -8.77 -13.04 1.33
N LEU A 59 -8.66 -11.72 1.25
CA LEU A 59 -8.87 -10.85 2.42
C LEU A 59 -10.34 -10.79 2.82
N ASP A 60 -11.24 -10.61 1.85
CA ASP A 60 -12.68 -10.57 2.09
C ASP A 60 -13.18 -11.87 2.73
N ASN A 61 -12.73 -13.03 2.23
CA ASN A 61 -13.08 -14.35 2.79
C ASN A 61 -12.56 -14.57 4.21
N ASN A 62 -11.54 -13.82 4.63
CA ASN A 62 -10.96 -13.91 5.97
C ASN A 62 -11.29 -12.68 6.84
N GLU A 63 -12.23 -11.84 6.41
CA GLU A 63 -12.70 -10.65 7.14
C GLU A 63 -11.54 -9.72 7.56
N VAL A 64 -10.55 -9.55 6.69
CA VAL A 64 -9.42 -8.65 6.91
C VAL A 64 -9.76 -7.26 6.39
N GLY A 65 -9.64 -6.24 7.23
CA GLY A 65 -9.79 -4.84 6.83
C GLY A 65 -8.64 -4.38 5.95
N PHE A 66 -8.97 -3.80 4.79
CA PHE A 66 -7.97 -3.22 3.89
C PHE A 66 -8.52 -2.00 3.14
N GLN A 67 -7.60 -1.23 2.57
CA GLN A 67 -7.88 -0.08 1.74
C GLN A 67 -6.91 -0.03 0.56
N THR A 68 -7.30 0.65 -0.51
CA THR A 68 -6.42 0.94 -1.64
C THR A 68 -6.06 2.41 -1.63
N ALA A 69 -4.82 2.74 -1.95
CA ALA A 69 -4.34 4.11 -1.94
C ALA A 69 -3.17 4.30 -2.90
N GLU A 70 -2.87 5.55 -3.17
CA GLU A 70 -1.62 6.03 -3.77
C GLU A 70 -0.76 6.71 -2.71
N MET A 71 0.54 6.70 -2.90
CA MET A 71 1.48 7.41 -2.01
C MET A 71 1.63 8.88 -2.43
N GLY A 72 0.64 9.71 -2.10
CA GLY A 72 0.60 11.10 -2.51
C GLY A 72 -0.01 11.29 -3.90
N ARG A 73 -0.11 12.55 -4.33
CA ARG A 73 -0.63 12.89 -5.66
C ARG A 73 0.36 12.46 -6.74
N VAL A 74 -0.15 11.79 -7.76
CA VAL A 74 0.65 11.39 -8.93
C VAL A 74 1.28 12.64 -9.56
N ASP A 75 2.54 12.53 -9.94
CA ASP A 75 3.39 13.59 -10.52
C ASP A 75 3.83 14.72 -9.57
N LEU A 76 3.08 15.00 -8.49
CA LEU A 76 3.45 16.00 -7.48
C LEU A 76 4.14 15.38 -6.26
N GLY A 77 3.78 14.20 -5.93
CA GLY A 77 4.33 13.43 -4.82
C GLY A 77 4.62 12.01 -5.28
N GLY A 78 4.26 11.08 -4.44
CA GLY A 78 4.45 9.68 -4.69
C GLY A 78 5.78 9.15 -4.21
N GLY A 79 5.87 7.85 -4.15
CA GLY A 79 7.05 7.12 -3.72
C GLY A 79 7.34 5.96 -4.64
N GLY A 80 8.63 5.70 -4.85
CA GLY A 80 9.09 4.44 -5.39
C GLY A 80 9.17 3.42 -4.26
N THR A 81 8.89 2.18 -4.60
CA THR A 81 9.04 1.03 -3.71
C THR A 81 9.95 -0.01 -4.36
N ILE A 82 10.22 -1.09 -3.65
CA ILE A 82 10.99 -2.22 -4.20
C ILE A 82 10.16 -3.16 -5.07
N ALA A 83 8.86 -2.94 -5.19
CA ALA A 83 7.95 -3.81 -5.95
C ALA A 83 8.37 -4.01 -7.41
N TYR A 84 8.85 -2.95 -8.08
CA TYR A 84 9.29 -3.01 -9.46
C TYR A 84 10.43 -4.01 -9.68
N ILE A 85 11.29 -4.24 -8.68
CA ILE A 85 12.42 -5.16 -8.80
C ILE A 85 11.93 -6.57 -9.12
N MET A 86 10.91 -7.02 -8.40
CA MET A 86 10.35 -8.36 -8.63
C MET A 86 9.42 -8.39 -9.85
N ALA A 87 8.72 -7.28 -10.12
CA ALA A 87 7.89 -7.14 -11.32
C ALA A 87 8.72 -7.26 -12.61
N ASN A 88 9.97 -6.81 -12.63
CA ASN A 88 10.89 -6.97 -13.77
C ASN A 88 11.19 -8.44 -14.12
N TYR A 89 10.96 -9.36 -13.19
CA TYR A 89 11.07 -10.81 -13.45
C TYR A 89 9.75 -11.44 -13.91
N GLY A 90 8.74 -10.62 -14.23
CA GLY A 90 7.42 -11.09 -14.68
C GLY A 90 6.52 -11.60 -13.54
N MET A 91 6.83 -11.24 -12.30
CA MET A 91 5.99 -11.60 -11.15
C MET A 91 4.81 -10.65 -11.01
N GLU A 92 3.67 -11.20 -10.58
CA GLU A 92 2.54 -10.39 -10.11
C GLU A 92 2.88 -9.82 -8.73
N VAL A 93 2.96 -8.48 -8.63
CA VAL A 93 3.38 -7.79 -7.41
C VAL A 93 2.44 -6.63 -7.09
N ILE A 94 2.11 -6.47 -5.82
CA ILE A 94 1.46 -5.28 -5.28
C ILE A 94 2.13 -4.88 -3.97
N ASP A 95 2.28 -3.57 -3.75
CA ASP A 95 2.72 -3.06 -2.46
C ASP A 95 1.62 -3.17 -1.43
N SER A 96 2.01 -3.62 -0.25
CA SER A 96 1.09 -3.97 0.83
C SER A 96 1.73 -3.66 2.18
N GLY A 97 1.16 -2.73 2.93
CA GLY A 97 1.71 -2.37 4.23
C GLY A 97 0.76 -1.57 5.10
N VAL A 98 1.28 -0.90 6.08
CA VAL A 98 0.50 -0.04 6.96
C VAL A 98 0.67 1.43 6.60
N ALA A 99 -0.37 2.22 6.87
CA ALA A 99 -0.30 3.66 6.75
C ALA A 99 0.58 4.25 7.86
N VAL A 100 1.50 5.15 7.50
CA VAL A 100 2.36 5.84 8.45
C VAL A 100 2.33 7.35 8.23
N LEU A 101 2.45 8.11 9.30
CA LEU A 101 2.77 9.53 9.28
C LEU A 101 4.24 9.75 9.58
N SER A 102 4.80 10.85 9.10
CA SER A 102 6.20 11.22 9.29
C SER A 102 7.18 10.16 8.78
N MET A 103 6.85 9.55 7.63
CA MET A 103 7.72 8.57 6.96
C MET A 103 9.12 9.14 6.78
N HIS A 104 10.14 8.33 7.08
CA HIS A 104 11.57 8.69 7.07
C HIS A 104 12.01 9.67 8.17
N ALA A 105 11.13 10.06 9.08
CA ALA A 105 11.51 10.87 10.24
C ALA A 105 12.06 9.97 11.37
N PRO A 106 12.76 10.55 12.36
CA PRO A 106 13.19 9.80 13.55
C PRO A 106 12.03 9.19 14.35
N TRP A 107 10.83 9.75 14.21
CA TRP A 107 9.59 9.27 14.83
C TRP A 107 8.53 9.10 13.75
N GLU A 108 8.15 7.88 13.51
CA GLU A 108 7.03 7.53 12.64
C GLU A 108 5.85 7.07 13.47
N VAL A 109 4.65 7.34 12.99
CA VAL A 109 3.40 6.99 13.69
C VAL A 109 2.55 6.09 12.81
N THR A 110 2.04 5.00 13.37
CA THR A 110 1.08 4.12 12.72
C THR A 110 -0.03 3.69 13.69
N SER A 111 -1.12 3.19 13.15
CA SER A 111 -2.23 2.63 13.92
C SER A 111 -1.93 1.19 14.34
N LYS A 112 -2.06 0.86 15.63
CA LYS A 112 -1.94 -0.53 16.11
C LYS A 112 -3.01 -1.45 15.53
N ALA A 113 -4.20 -0.93 15.25
CA ALA A 113 -5.26 -1.68 14.60
C ALA A 113 -4.85 -2.07 13.17
N ASP A 114 -4.24 -1.15 12.42
CA ASP A 114 -3.77 -1.42 11.05
C ASP A 114 -2.61 -2.42 11.03
N VAL A 115 -1.71 -2.36 12.03
CA VAL A 115 -0.65 -3.37 12.21
C VAL A 115 -1.25 -4.76 12.45
N TYR A 116 -2.31 -4.84 13.25
CA TYR A 116 -3.00 -6.11 13.50
C TYR A 116 -3.70 -6.62 12.22
N GLU A 117 -4.35 -5.77 11.47
CA GLU A 117 -4.95 -6.14 10.17
C GLU A 117 -3.88 -6.55 9.14
N ALA A 118 -2.71 -5.92 9.12
CA ALA A 118 -1.60 -6.34 8.29
C ALA A 118 -1.12 -7.76 8.67
N TYR A 119 -0.99 -8.07 9.96
CA TYR A 119 -0.69 -9.42 10.41
C TYR A 119 -1.73 -10.43 9.93
N ARG A 120 -3.02 -10.12 10.09
CA ARG A 120 -4.12 -10.99 9.61
C ARG A 120 -4.06 -11.17 8.10
N GLY A 121 -3.84 -10.07 7.37
CA GLY A 121 -3.76 -10.07 5.91
C GLY A 121 -2.62 -10.93 5.39
N TYR A 122 -1.42 -10.77 5.90
CA TYR A 122 -0.27 -11.58 5.49
C TYR A 122 -0.45 -13.06 5.84
N LYS A 123 -0.99 -13.35 7.00
CA LYS A 123 -1.32 -14.73 7.40
C LYS A 123 -2.35 -15.36 6.47
N SER A 124 -3.39 -14.62 6.11
CA SER A 124 -4.43 -15.10 5.19
C SER A 124 -3.87 -15.31 3.77
N PHE A 125 -3.07 -14.36 3.29
CA PHE A 125 -2.39 -14.46 2.00
C PHE A 125 -1.52 -15.73 1.92
N LEU A 126 -0.64 -15.95 2.89
CA LEU A 126 0.25 -17.11 2.90
C LEU A 126 -0.46 -18.47 2.97
N ARG A 127 -1.70 -18.49 3.45
CA ARG A 127 -2.49 -19.72 3.58
C ARG A 127 -3.35 -20.05 2.37
N ASN A 128 -3.72 -19.03 1.57
CA ASN A 128 -4.83 -19.18 0.63
C ASN A 128 -4.48 -18.76 -0.82
N ILE A 129 -3.22 -18.34 -1.08
CA ILE A 129 -2.84 -17.91 -2.43
C ILE A 129 -2.09 -18.97 -3.20
#